data_af2223170669e1f40933a9401c7c5f23
#
_entry.id   af2223170669e1f40933a9401c7c5f23
#
_cell.length_a   1.000
_cell.length_b   1.000
_cell.length_c   1.000
_cell.angle_alpha   90.00
_cell.angle_beta   90.00
_cell.angle_gamma   90.00
#
_symmetry.space_group_name_H-M   'P 1'
#
loop_
_entity.id
_entity.type
_entity.pdbx_description
1 polymer ?
#
loop_
_entity_poly.entity_id
_entity_poly.type
_entity_poly.pdbx_seq_one_letter_code
_entity_poly.pdbx_strand_id
1 'polypeptide(L)'
;LGQLGTVAFDAIETPFGKTDKIVGGAATYIAWSASYFSKLINIVSVIGDDFDMKELELLKNENGSNKTRGKVDTRGIDIKEGKKSFFWSGKYHMDMNTRDTLTTDLNVLMEFNPIVPDDYQSSDILLLGNIDPALQIKVMEQLQSRPKLIVMDTMNFWMDIAWDNLIKAIGMVDVLTINDAEARQLSKEHSLVKAAKKILDRKSVV
;
A
#
# COMPACT_ATOMS: atom_id res chain seq x y z
N LEU A 1 1.14 1.85 14.93
CA LEU A 1 0.87 2.25 13.56
C LEU A 1 0.14 1.12 12.86
N GLY A 2 -1.03 1.41 12.27
CA GLY A 2 -1.75 0.50 11.40
C GLY A 2 -1.42 0.74 9.93
N GLN A 3 -1.46 -0.31 9.11
CA GLN A 3 -1.34 -0.17 7.65
C GLN A 3 -2.18 -1.18 6.90
N LEU A 4 -2.71 -0.75 5.77
CA LEU A 4 -3.31 -1.57 4.72
C LEU A 4 -2.44 -1.49 3.48
N GLY A 5 -2.23 -2.59 2.79
CA GLY A 5 -1.53 -2.60 1.50
C GLY A 5 -1.30 -4.02 1.00
N THR A 6 -0.66 -4.13 -0.14
CA THR A 6 -0.33 -5.42 -0.74
C THR A 6 0.93 -6.02 -0.10
N VAL A 7 0.87 -7.30 0.22
CA VAL A 7 2.04 -8.19 0.32
C VAL A 7 2.02 -9.00 -0.97
N ALA A 8 3.11 -8.97 -1.72
CA ALA A 8 3.09 -9.36 -3.12
C ALA A 8 4.39 -10.03 -3.56
N PHE A 9 4.36 -10.54 -4.77
CA PHE A 9 5.58 -10.86 -5.52
C PHE A 9 5.76 -9.89 -6.68
N ASP A 10 6.99 -9.45 -6.88
CA ASP A 10 7.38 -8.61 -8.01
C ASP A 10 8.43 -9.31 -8.87
N ALA A 11 8.42 -9.04 -10.17
CA ALA A 11 9.50 -9.36 -11.09
C ALA A 11 9.94 -8.09 -11.83
N ILE A 12 11.21 -7.79 -11.79
CA ILE A 12 11.74 -6.51 -12.28
C ILE A 12 12.80 -6.76 -13.33
N GLU A 13 12.60 -6.17 -14.50
CA GLU A 13 13.61 -6.07 -15.55
C GLU A 13 14.16 -4.64 -15.60
N THR A 14 15.47 -4.51 -15.66
CA THR A 14 16.18 -3.23 -15.81
C THR A 14 17.23 -3.36 -16.89
N PRO A 15 17.81 -2.27 -17.41
CA PRO A 15 18.96 -2.31 -18.32
C PRO A 15 20.19 -3.00 -17.73
N PHE A 16 20.24 -3.19 -16.39
CA PHE A 16 21.40 -3.72 -15.67
C PHE A 16 21.20 -5.15 -15.18
N GLY A 17 19.98 -5.68 -15.28
CA GLY A 17 19.68 -7.04 -14.85
C GLY A 17 18.20 -7.30 -14.68
N LYS A 18 17.87 -8.54 -14.38
CA LYS A 18 16.51 -9.02 -14.20
C LYS A 18 16.41 -9.82 -12.90
N THR A 19 15.32 -9.62 -12.19
CA THR A 19 14.92 -10.49 -11.09
C THR A 19 13.70 -11.29 -11.52
N ASP A 20 13.59 -12.49 -10.98
CA ASP A 20 12.36 -13.25 -11.08
C ASP A 20 11.42 -12.87 -9.92
N LYS A 21 10.76 -13.83 -9.31
CA LYS A 21 9.81 -13.64 -8.22
C LYS A 21 10.52 -13.22 -6.92
N ILE A 22 10.41 -11.96 -6.55
CA ILE A 22 10.93 -11.40 -5.29
C ILE A 22 9.79 -10.87 -4.44
N VAL A 23 9.99 -10.77 -3.13
CA VAL A 23 9.02 -10.15 -2.22
C VAL A 23 8.87 -8.67 -2.56
N GLY A 24 7.62 -8.27 -2.74
CA GLY A 24 7.21 -6.92 -3.09
C GLY A 24 5.97 -6.48 -2.29
N GLY A 25 5.29 -5.50 -2.86
CA GLY A 25 4.06 -4.95 -2.30
C GLY A 25 4.25 -3.79 -1.33
N ALA A 26 3.30 -2.86 -1.38
CA ALA A 26 3.37 -1.62 -0.60
C ALA A 26 3.43 -1.88 0.91
N ALA A 27 2.66 -2.85 1.43
CA ALA A 27 2.65 -3.14 2.86
C ALA A 27 4.02 -3.64 3.37
N THR A 28 4.72 -4.44 2.59
CA THR A 28 6.05 -4.94 2.94
C THR A 28 7.05 -3.80 3.14
N TYR A 29 7.14 -2.88 2.17
CA TYR A 29 8.07 -1.76 2.22
C TYR A 29 7.69 -0.70 3.24
N ILE A 30 6.39 -0.41 3.39
CA ILE A 30 5.88 0.49 4.43
C ILE A 30 6.24 -0.06 5.81
N ALA A 31 5.98 -1.35 6.07
CA ALA A 31 6.31 -1.98 7.34
C ALA A 31 7.80 -1.95 7.66
N TRP A 32 8.62 -2.28 6.65
CA TRP A 32 10.07 -2.22 6.79
C TRP A 32 10.53 -0.83 7.18
N SER A 33 10.15 0.19 6.41
CA SER A 33 10.53 1.57 6.65
C SER A 33 10.01 2.09 8.00
N ALA A 34 8.71 1.88 8.27
CA ALA A 34 8.07 2.35 9.51
C ALA A 34 8.66 1.71 10.77
N SER A 35 9.23 0.49 10.67
CA SER A 35 9.81 -0.21 11.80
C SER A 35 11.02 0.52 12.42
N TYR A 36 11.64 1.44 11.70
CA TYR A 36 12.71 2.29 12.24
C TYR A 36 12.20 3.47 13.05
N PHE A 37 10.90 3.80 12.95
CA PHE A 37 10.30 4.99 13.55
C PHE A 37 9.16 4.66 14.54
N SER A 38 8.60 3.45 14.47
CA SER A 38 7.48 3.01 15.29
C SER A 38 7.81 1.73 16.03
N LYS A 39 7.37 1.64 17.30
CA LYS A 39 7.60 0.44 18.13
C LYS A 39 6.77 -0.76 17.67
N LEU A 40 5.59 -0.52 17.12
CA LEU A 40 4.67 -1.55 16.66
C LEU A 40 4.03 -1.13 15.33
N ILE A 41 4.07 -2.01 14.36
CA ILE A 41 3.42 -1.86 13.06
C ILE A 41 2.47 -3.05 12.85
N ASN A 42 1.21 -2.77 12.57
CA ASN A 42 0.14 -3.74 12.38
C ASN A 42 -0.22 -3.81 10.89
N ILE A 43 -0.02 -4.95 10.24
CA ILE A 43 -0.29 -5.12 8.81
C ILE A 43 -1.68 -5.75 8.62
N VAL A 44 -2.50 -5.14 7.75
CA VAL A 44 -3.70 -5.73 7.17
C VAL A 44 -3.45 -5.96 5.69
N SER A 45 -3.51 -7.20 5.25
CA SER A 45 -3.23 -7.61 3.87
C SER A 45 -3.84 -8.97 3.56
N VAL A 46 -3.63 -9.47 2.33
CA VAL A 46 -3.98 -10.82 1.90
C VAL A 46 -2.86 -11.42 1.07
N ILE A 47 -2.64 -12.72 1.24
CA ILE A 47 -1.71 -13.52 0.43
C ILE A 47 -2.36 -14.85 0.05
N GLY A 48 -1.83 -15.50 -0.98
CA GLY A 48 -2.11 -16.90 -1.28
C GLY A 48 -1.22 -17.85 -0.48
N ASP A 49 -1.48 -19.14 -0.58
CA ASP A 49 -0.65 -20.18 0.05
C ASP A 49 0.65 -20.43 -0.71
N ASP A 50 0.84 -19.79 -1.85
CA ASP A 50 2.10 -19.75 -2.59
C ASP A 50 3.15 -18.79 -1.96
N PHE A 51 2.75 -18.01 -0.93
CA PHE A 51 3.63 -17.07 -0.23
C PHE A 51 4.18 -17.71 1.04
N ASP A 52 5.49 -17.94 1.10
CA ASP A 52 6.12 -18.42 2.34
C ASP A 52 6.22 -17.27 3.35
N MET A 53 5.52 -17.42 4.48
CA MET A 53 5.59 -16.45 5.59
C MET A 53 6.99 -16.21 6.13
N LYS A 54 7.93 -17.12 5.88
CA LYS A 54 9.35 -16.93 6.22
C LYS A 54 9.99 -15.75 5.49
N GLU A 55 9.48 -15.40 4.31
CA GLU A 55 9.91 -14.21 3.57
C GLU A 55 9.66 -12.92 4.37
N LEU A 56 8.67 -12.93 5.28
CA LEU A 56 8.38 -11.81 6.16
C LEU A 56 9.11 -11.88 7.52
N GLU A 57 9.91 -12.90 7.80
CA GLU A 57 10.64 -13.03 9.08
C GLU A 57 11.57 -11.84 9.34
N LEU A 58 12.18 -11.30 8.27
CA LEU A 58 13.03 -10.10 8.38
C LEU A 58 12.25 -8.87 8.87
N LEU A 59 10.94 -8.83 8.65
CA LEU A 59 10.07 -7.75 9.11
C LEU A 59 9.74 -7.89 10.60
N LYS A 60 9.49 -9.12 11.07
CA LYS A 60 8.89 -9.36 12.39
C LYS A 60 9.75 -8.87 13.55
N ASN A 61 11.09 -8.97 13.44
CA ASN A 61 12.04 -8.57 14.50
C ASN A 61 11.68 -9.14 15.89
N GLU A 62 11.04 -10.32 15.95
CA GLU A 62 10.45 -10.89 17.17
C GLU A 62 11.48 -11.15 18.28
N ASN A 63 12.69 -11.51 17.91
CA ASN A 63 13.79 -11.82 18.84
C ASN A 63 14.63 -10.57 19.18
N GLY A 64 14.22 -9.37 18.79
CA GLY A 64 14.97 -8.15 19.03
C GLY A 64 16.39 -8.19 18.42
N SER A 65 16.58 -8.96 17.36
CA SER A 65 17.87 -9.10 16.65
C SER A 65 18.41 -7.76 16.17
N ASN A 66 17.51 -6.82 15.92
CA ASN A 66 17.83 -5.41 15.68
C ASN A 66 17.11 -4.53 16.70
N LYS A 67 17.83 -4.11 17.75
CA LYS A 67 17.29 -3.30 18.86
C LYS A 67 16.77 -1.91 18.45
N THR A 68 17.11 -1.47 17.22
CA THR A 68 16.70 -0.16 16.70
C THR A 68 15.38 -0.20 15.96
N ARG A 69 14.83 -1.40 15.70
CA ARG A 69 13.59 -1.56 14.92
C ARG A 69 12.42 -1.99 15.79
N GLY A 70 11.24 -1.48 15.46
CA GLY A 70 9.99 -1.91 16.05
C GLY A 70 9.55 -3.30 15.56
N LYS A 71 8.60 -3.87 16.29
CA LYS A 71 7.95 -5.15 15.93
C LYS A 71 6.93 -4.92 14.82
N VAL A 72 6.92 -5.82 13.83
CA VAL A 72 5.87 -5.88 12.80
C VAL A 72 4.94 -7.05 13.15
N ASP A 73 3.66 -6.75 13.32
CA ASP A 73 2.62 -7.73 13.59
C ASP A 73 1.90 -8.09 12.28
N THR A 74 1.94 -9.37 11.92
CA THR A 74 1.41 -9.91 10.66
C THR A 74 0.11 -10.68 10.84
N ARG A 75 -0.50 -10.68 12.04
CA ARG A 75 -1.76 -11.42 12.33
C ARG A 75 -2.95 -10.94 11.50
N GLY A 76 -2.92 -9.72 10.99
CA GLY A 76 -3.93 -9.17 10.09
C GLY A 76 -3.71 -9.54 8.61
N ILE A 77 -2.76 -10.40 8.29
CA ILE A 77 -2.59 -10.95 6.94
C ILE A 77 -3.48 -12.18 6.79
N ASP A 78 -4.47 -12.10 5.90
CA ASP A 78 -5.35 -13.20 5.54
C ASP A 78 -4.64 -14.13 4.54
N ILE A 79 -4.67 -15.44 4.78
CA ILE A 79 -4.05 -16.45 3.92
C ILE A 79 -5.14 -17.22 3.21
N LYS A 80 -5.18 -17.16 1.87
CA LYS A 80 -6.17 -17.83 1.04
C LYS A 80 -5.62 -19.14 0.48
N GLU A 81 -6.12 -20.24 1.03
CA GLU A 81 -5.76 -21.59 0.55
C GLU A 81 -6.18 -21.82 -0.91
N GLY A 82 -5.33 -22.49 -1.68
CA GLY A 82 -5.54 -22.78 -3.09
C GLY A 82 -5.51 -21.56 -4.02
N LYS A 83 -5.07 -20.41 -3.54
CA LYS A 83 -5.01 -19.17 -4.31
C LYS A 83 -3.55 -18.69 -4.43
N LYS A 84 -3.30 -17.86 -5.45
CA LYS A 84 -2.00 -17.22 -5.65
C LYS A 84 -2.01 -15.81 -5.06
N SER A 85 -0.86 -15.41 -4.54
CA SER A 85 -0.60 -14.04 -4.11
C SER A 85 -0.61 -13.07 -5.30
N PHE A 86 -0.85 -11.79 -5.02
CA PHE A 86 -0.71 -10.73 -6.02
C PHE A 86 0.69 -10.77 -6.63
N PHE A 87 0.74 -10.62 -7.96
CA PHE A 87 1.98 -10.57 -8.71
C PHE A 87 2.00 -9.40 -9.67
N TRP A 88 3.11 -8.69 -9.66
CA TRP A 88 3.38 -7.61 -10.61
C TRP A 88 4.73 -7.82 -11.29
N SER A 89 4.80 -7.51 -12.59
CA SER A 89 6.08 -7.43 -13.27
C SER A 89 6.19 -6.16 -14.10
N GLY A 90 7.38 -5.58 -14.10
CA GLY A 90 7.64 -4.35 -14.81
C GLY A 90 9.06 -4.25 -15.36
N LYS A 91 9.19 -3.43 -16.40
CA LYS A 91 10.45 -3.11 -17.05
C LYS A 91 10.79 -1.65 -16.85
N TYR A 92 11.89 -1.38 -16.18
CA TYR A 92 12.44 -0.03 -16.01
C TYR A 92 13.30 0.37 -17.18
N HIS A 93 13.19 1.63 -17.58
CA HIS A 93 14.02 2.24 -18.61
C HIS A 93 15.38 2.69 -18.06
N MET A 94 16.23 3.24 -18.94
CA MET A 94 17.60 3.67 -18.58
C MET A 94 17.63 4.75 -17.48
N ASP A 95 16.58 5.54 -17.35
CA ASP A 95 16.44 6.57 -16.33
C ASP A 95 16.09 6.00 -14.93
N MET A 96 15.83 4.68 -14.85
CA MET A 96 15.42 3.96 -13.63
C MET A 96 14.20 4.57 -12.91
N ASN A 97 13.46 5.43 -13.58
CA ASN A 97 12.25 6.08 -13.09
C ASN A 97 11.03 5.73 -13.94
N THR A 98 11.17 5.80 -15.26
CA THR A 98 10.13 5.39 -16.20
C THR A 98 10.06 3.87 -16.27
N ARG A 99 8.86 3.31 -16.21
CA ARG A 99 8.65 1.86 -16.28
C ARG A 99 7.42 1.51 -17.10
N ASP A 100 7.48 0.35 -17.73
CA ASP A 100 6.35 -0.31 -18.37
C ASP A 100 5.87 -1.44 -17.46
N THR A 101 4.57 -1.54 -17.24
CA THR A 101 3.97 -2.70 -16.59
C THR A 101 3.83 -3.82 -17.63
N LEU A 102 4.43 -4.97 -17.34
CA LEU A 102 4.34 -6.15 -18.20
C LEU A 102 3.19 -7.06 -17.82
N THR A 103 2.99 -7.26 -16.51
CA THR A 103 1.95 -8.15 -15.96
C THR A 103 1.41 -7.58 -14.65
N THR A 104 0.11 -7.74 -14.44
CA THR A 104 -0.55 -7.47 -13.16
C THR A 104 -1.58 -8.57 -12.91
N ASP A 105 -1.24 -9.52 -12.06
CA ASP A 105 -2.13 -10.61 -11.66
C ASP A 105 -2.71 -10.30 -10.29
N LEU A 106 -3.96 -9.86 -10.24
CA LEU A 106 -4.63 -9.46 -9.00
C LEU A 106 -4.81 -10.64 -8.03
N ASN A 107 -5.10 -11.85 -8.54
CA ASN A 107 -5.21 -13.09 -7.77
C ASN A 107 -6.08 -12.90 -6.50
N VAL A 108 -5.51 -13.13 -5.31
CA VAL A 108 -6.21 -12.99 -4.02
C VAL A 108 -6.78 -11.60 -3.77
N LEU A 109 -6.25 -10.55 -4.39
CA LEU A 109 -6.78 -9.19 -4.23
C LEU A 109 -8.18 -9.01 -4.79
N MET A 110 -8.59 -9.81 -5.79
CA MET A 110 -9.93 -9.74 -6.37
C MET A 110 -11.04 -10.12 -5.37
N GLU A 111 -10.72 -10.96 -4.41
CA GLU A 111 -11.66 -11.46 -3.39
C GLU A 111 -11.32 -10.91 -1.99
N PHE A 112 -10.37 -9.98 -1.92
CA PHE A 112 -9.92 -9.46 -0.64
C PHE A 112 -11.01 -8.63 0.05
N ASN A 113 -11.29 -9.01 1.27
CA ASN A 113 -12.22 -8.33 2.15
C ASN A 113 -11.51 -8.06 3.48
N PRO A 114 -10.86 -6.89 3.64
CA PRO A 114 -10.06 -6.62 4.83
C PRO A 114 -10.91 -6.66 6.10
N ILE A 115 -10.38 -7.38 7.09
CA ILE A 115 -10.89 -7.38 8.46
C ILE A 115 -9.77 -6.83 9.33
N VAL A 116 -10.05 -5.73 10.01
CA VAL A 116 -9.09 -5.11 10.93
C VAL A 116 -9.22 -5.78 12.30
N PRO A 117 -8.19 -6.50 12.80
CA PRO A 117 -8.22 -7.06 14.14
C PRO A 117 -8.55 -6.01 15.21
N ASP A 118 -9.29 -6.37 16.25
CA ASP A 118 -9.79 -5.44 17.25
C ASP A 118 -8.67 -4.61 17.91
N ASP A 119 -7.52 -5.24 18.19
CA ASP A 119 -6.35 -4.58 18.78
C ASP A 119 -5.60 -3.68 17.78
N TYR A 120 -5.93 -3.71 16.47
CA TYR A 120 -5.39 -2.79 15.47
C TYR A 120 -6.26 -1.55 15.27
N GLN A 121 -7.55 -1.60 15.66
CA GLN A 121 -8.55 -0.56 15.38
C GLN A 121 -8.29 0.76 16.13
N SER A 122 -7.37 0.77 17.11
CA SER A 122 -6.99 1.95 17.90
C SER A 122 -5.60 2.49 17.52
N SER A 123 -5.20 2.35 16.28
CA SER A 123 -3.89 2.83 15.80
C SER A 123 -3.82 4.37 15.78
N ASP A 124 -2.73 4.96 16.29
CA ASP A 124 -2.51 6.42 16.23
C ASP A 124 -2.28 6.95 14.83
N ILE A 125 -1.65 6.17 13.96
CA ILE A 125 -1.34 6.49 12.57
C ILE A 125 -1.81 5.35 11.69
N LEU A 126 -2.45 5.68 10.57
CA LEU A 126 -2.85 4.74 9.54
C LEU A 126 -2.17 5.07 8.22
N LEU A 127 -1.49 4.09 7.64
CA LEU A 127 -0.93 4.16 6.29
C LEU A 127 -1.74 3.26 5.35
N LEU A 128 -2.34 3.87 4.35
CA LEU A 128 -3.11 3.20 3.30
C LEU A 128 -2.22 3.11 2.06
N GLY A 129 -1.55 1.99 1.88
CA GLY A 129 -0.74 1.71 0.70
C GLY A 129 -1.61 1.55 -0.55
N ASN A 130 -0.96 1.50 -1.70
CA ASN A 130 -1.63 1.35 -2.98
C ASN A 130 -2.43 0.04 -3.05
N ILE A 131 -3.75 0.15 -3.05
CA ILE A 131 -4.75 -0.91 -3.20
C ILE A 131 -6.07 -0.27 -3.65
N ASP A 132 -7.09 -1.09 -3.97
CA ASP A 132 -8.44 -0.58 -4.32
C ASP A 132 -8.93 0.44 -3.28
N PRO A 133 -9.30 1.65 -3.68
CA PRO A 133 -9.83 2.69 -2.79
C PRO A 133 -11.05 2.26 -1.97
N ALA A 134 -11.87 1.35 -2.48
CA ALA A 134 -13.00 0.80 -1.74
C ALA A 134 -12.53 0.01 -0.50
N LEU A 135 -11.41 -0.69 -0.59
CA LEU A 135 -10.80 -1.41 0.54
C LEU A 135 -10.15 -0.45 1.54
N GLN A 136 -9.55 0.65 1.05
CA GLN A 136 -9.01 1.70 1.91
C GLN A 136 -10.12 2.35 2.75
N ILE A 137 -11.26 2.68 2.13
CA ILE A 137 -12.45 3.19 2.82
C ILE A 137 -12.94 2.18 3.85
N LYS A 138 -13.07 0.92 3.46
CA LYS A 138 -13.56 -0.15 4.34
C LYS A 138 -12.70 -0.33 5.59
N VAL A 139 -11.38 -0.19 5.48
CA VAL A 139 -10.49 -0.25 6.64
C VAL A 139 -10.68 0.96 7.54
N MET A 140 -10.80 2.17 6.98
CA MET A 140 -11.05 3.37 7.77
C MET A 140 -12.38 3.30 8.54
N GLU A 141 -13.42 2.72 7.94
CA GLU A 141 -14.76 2.56 8.54
C GLU A 141 -14.79 1.53 9.69
N GLN A 142 -13.83 0.61 9.79
CA GLN A 142 -13.72 -0.37 10.87
C GLN A 142 -13.00 0.15 12.12
N LEU A 143 -12.36 1.32 12.05
CA LEU A 143 -11.60 1.83 13.19
C LEU A 143 -12.53 2.32 14.31
N GLN A 144 -12.21 2.00 15.54
CA GLN A 144 -12.97 2.46 16.73
C GLN A 144 -12.84 3.96 16.96
N SER A 145 -11.73 4.54 16.54
CA SER A 145 -11.49 5.98 16.60
C SER A 145 -10.63 6.42 15.42
N ARG A 146 -10.86 7.66 14.96
CA ARG A 146 -10.04 8.21 13.87
C ARG A 146 -8.59 8.36 14.31
N PRO A 147 -7.62 7.81 13.56
CA PRO A 147 -6.20 8.05 13.80
C PRO A 147 -5.84 9.54 13.80
N LYS A 148 -4.79 9.90 14.51
CA LYS A 148 -4.24 11.27 14.52
C LYS A 148 -3.72 11.69 13.13
N LEU A 149 -3.30 10.71 12.33
CA LEU A 149 -2.82 10.92 10.97
C LEU A 149 -3.20 9.72 10.09
N ILE A 150 -3.81 10.01 8.95
CA ILE A 150 -4.10 9.03 7.90
C ILE A 150 -3.36 9.46 6.64
N VAL A 151 -2.46 8.62 6.17
CA VAL A 151 -1.69 8.82 4.93
C VAL A 151 -2.13 7.81 3.91
N MET A 152 -2.38 8.24 2.70
CA MET A 152 -2.84 7.41 1.59
C MET A 152 -1.88 7.49 0.42
N ASP A 153 -1.65 6.35 -0.20
CA ASP A 153 -1.01 6.19 -1.51
C ASP A 153 -2.03 5.66 -2.52
N THR A 154 -1.82 5.93 -3.79
CA THR A 154 -2.67 5.47 -4.90
C THR A 154 -1.84 5.30 -6.17
N MET A 155 -2.50 4.98 -7.30
CA MET A 155 -1.88 4.89 -8.62
C MET A 155 -2.86 5.24 -9.75
N ASN A 156 -2.31 5.44 -10.93
CA ASN A 156 -3.05 5.79 -12.15
C ASN A 156 -4.23 4.84 -12.42
N PHE A 157 -4.02 3.54 -12.23
CA PHE A 157 -5.03 2.51 -12.48
C PHE A 157 -6.36 2.80 -11.76
N TRP A 158 -6.30 3.21 -10.49
CA TRP A 158 -7.50 3.53 -9.72
C TRP A 158 -8.19 4.81 -10.17
N MET A 159 -7.42 5.76 -10.74
CA MET A 159 -7.99 6.98 -11.34
C MET A 159 -8.84 6.66 -12.57
N ASP A 160 -8.50 5.57 -13.27
CA ASP A 160 -9.20 5.16 -14.49
C ASP A 160 -10.44 4.30 -14.21
N ILE A 161 -10.41 3.44 -13.18
CA ILE A 161 -11.46 2.43 -12.97
C ILE A 161 -12.26 2.58 -11.67
N ALA A 162 -11.79 3.37 -10.70
CA ALA A 162 -12.39 3.49 -9.36
C ALA A 162 -12.50 4.95 -8.89
N TRP A 163 -12.74 5.89 -9.81
CA TRP A 163 -12.69 7.33 -9.57
C TRP A 163 -13.51 7.78 -8.36
N ASP A 164 -14.78 7.38 -8.25
CA ASP A 164 -15.67 7.85 -7.19
C ASP A 164 -15.20 7.39 -5.81
N ASN A 165 -14.78 6.13 -5.68
CA ASN A 165 -14.20 5.61 -4.44
C ASN A 165 -12.86 6.29 -4.12
N LEU A 166 -12.03 6.57 -5.14
CA LEU A 166 -10.78 7.27 -4.96
C LEU A 166 -10.99 8.68 -4.39
N ILE A 167 -11.91 9.44 -4.98
CA ILE A 167 -12.22 10.80 -4.50
C ILE A 167 -12.81 10.76 -3.08
N LYS A 168 -13.70 9.80 -2.79
CA LYS A 168 -14.21 9.59 -1.43
C LYS A 168 -13.07 9.28 -0.44
N ALA A 169 -12.17 8.36 -0.78
CA ALA A 169 -11.04 8.00 0.07
C ALA A 169 -10.10 9.20 0.31
N ILE A 170 -9.79 9.98 -0.74
CA ILE A 170 -8.97 11.20 -0.63
C ILE A 170 -9.60 12.19 0.36
N GLY A 171 -10.92 12.34 0.36
CA GLY A 171 -11.63 13.20 1.31
C GLY A 171 -11.51 12.75 2.77
N MET A 172 -11.25 11.48 3.03
CA MET A 172 -11.18 10.90 4.38
C MET A 172 -9.78 10.93 5.01
N VAL A 173 -8.72 11.19 4.23
CA VAL A 173 -7.33 11.13 4.68
C VAL A 173 -6.73 12.52 4.94
N ASP A 174 -5.65 12.59 5.70
CA ASP A 174 -4.95 13.85 6.00
C ASP A 174 -3.86 14.15 4.97
N VAL A 175 -3.16 13.12 4.50
CA VAL A 175 -2.05 13.24 3.54
C VAL A 175 -2.27 12.28 2.38
N LEU A 176 -2.15 12.79 1.16
CA LEU A 176 -2.08 12.01 -0.06
C LEU A 176 -0.65 12.06 -0.61
N THR A 177 -0.03 10.89 -0.81
CA THR A 177 1.28 10.74 -1.45
C THR A 177 1.06 10.26 -2.88
N ILE A 178 1.52 11.02 -3.85
CA ILE A 178 1.42 10.69 -5.29
C ILE A 178 2.64 11.22 -6.02
N ASN A 179 3.00 10.57 -7.11
CA ASN A 179 4.04 11.05 -8.01
C ASN A 179 3.53 12.17 -8.92
N ASP A 180 4.43 12.77 -9.69
CA ASP A 180 4.12 13.91 -10.56
C ASP A 180 3.16 13.57 -11.72
N ALA A 181 3.24 12.37 -12.28
CA ALA A 181 2.34 11.90 -13.33
C ALA A 181 0.91 11.71 -12.78
N GLU A 182 0.80 11.09 -11.62
CA GLU A 182 -0.47 10.92 -10.90
C GLU A 182 -1.09 12.26 -10.50
N ALA A 183 -0.27 13.21 -10.01
CA ALA A 183 -0.75 14.54 -9.67
C ALA A 183 -1.34 15.27 -10.89
N ARG A 184 -0.70 15.18 -12.05
CA ARG A 184 -1.20 15.74 -13.30
C ARG A 184 -2.48 15.06 -13.75
N GLN A 185 -2.54 13.73 -13.72
CA GLN A 185 -3.73 12.97 -14.10
C GLN A 185 -4.93 13.28 -13.19
N LEU A 186 -4.73 13.24 -11.88
CA LEU A 186 -5.78 13.49 -10.88
C LEU A 186 -6.34 14.92 -10.98
N SER A 187 -5.47 15.90 -11.17
CA SER A 187 -5.85 17.32 -11.24
C SER A 187 -6.23 17.81 -12.63
N LYS A 188 -5.74 17.13 -13.69
CA LYS A 188 -5.76 17.57 -15.08
C LYS A 188 -5.01 18.90 -15.30
N GLU A 189 -3.96 19.14 -14.52
CA GLU A 189 -3.09 20.31 -14.59
C GLU A 189 -1.66 19.90 -14.94
N HIS A 190 -1.02 20.61 -15.87
CA HIS A 190 0.38 20.34 -16.23
C HIS A 190 1.37 20.85 -15.17
N SER A 191 1.08 21.99 -14.55
CA SER A 191 1.90 22.59 -13.50
C SER A 191 1.67 21.86 -12.18
N LEU A 192 2.73 21.30 -11.58
CA LEU A 192 2.64 20.61 -10.28
C LEU A 192 2.14 21.52 -9.15
N VAL A 193 2.50 22.81 -9.18
CA VAL A 193 2.01 23.79 -8.20
C VAL A 193 0.49 23.98 -8.31
N LYS A 194 -0.04 24.09 -9.54
CA LYS A 194 -1.48 24.16 -9.77
C LYS A 194 -2.19 22.85 -9.44
N ALA A 195 -1.57 21.73 -9.82
CA ALA A 195 -2.07 20.40 -9.49
C ALA A 195 -2.23 20.21 -7.98
N ALA A 196 -1.18 20.51 -7.21
CA ALA A 196 -1.22 20.40 -5.75
C ALA A 196 -2.32 21.27 -5.11
N LYS A 197 -2.46 22.53 -5.55
CA LYS A 197 -3.53 23.42 -5.06
C LYS A 197 -4.91 22.85 -5.36
N LYS A 198 -5.14 22.41 -6.59
CA LYS A 198 -6.43 21.86 -7.01
C LYS A 198 -6.80 20.56 -6.30
N ILE A 199 -5.81 19.71 -5.99
CA ILE A 199 -6.01 18.49 -5.21
C ILE A 199 -6.32 18.85 -3.75
N LEU A 200 -5.60 19.81 -3.18
CA LEU A 200 -5.83 20.28 -1.82
C LEU A 200 -7.25 20.89 -1.68
N ASP A 201 -7.67 21.73 -2.64
CA ASP A 201 -8.99 22.33 -2.64
C ASP A 201 -10.11 21.27 -2.70
N ARG A 202 -9.91 20.18 -3.44
CA ARG A 202 -10.86 19.05 -3.48
C ARG A 202 -10.98 18.32 -2.13
N LYS A 203 -9.91 18.25 -1.35
CA LYS A 203 -9.95 17.73 0.03
C LYS A 203 -10.75 18.61 0.97
N SER A 204 -10.80 19.91 0.69
CA SER A 204 -11.51 20.90 1.51
C SER A 204 -13.00 21.01 1.19
N VAL A 205 -13.49 20.34 0.15
CA VAL A 205 -14.88 20.47 -0.38
C VAL A 205 -15.69 19.18 -0.18
N VAL A 206 -15.17 18.20 0.54
CA VAL A 206 -15.90 16.95 0.84
C VAL A 206 -16.32 16.92 2.30
#